data_880b6ee3c6d701e790fa7d4ff6d89dbf
#
_entry.id   880b6ee3c6d701e790fa7d4ff6d89dbf
#
_cell.length_a   1.000
_cell.length_b   1.000
_cell.length_c   1.000
_cell.angle_alpha   90.00
_cell.angle_beta   90.00
_cell.angle_gamma   90.00
#
_symmetry.space_group_name_H-M   'P 1'
#
loop_
_entity.id
_entity.type
_entity.pdbx_description
1 polymer ?
#
loop_
_entity_poly.entity_id
_entity_poly.type
_entity_poly.pdbx_seq_one_letter_code
_entity_poly.pdbx_strand_id
1 'polypeptide(L)'
;MKKIILAGILIFAAIIFFVNQGEDMNKVKLTTSYGEIIIELDSENAPITTENFLSYVDSGFYDDTIFHRVISNFMIQGGGHNEDMSSKDNKLQPIQNEANNGLRNDRGTIAMARTANPHSATSQFFINHVDNEFLNFRTNQVDEGWGYAVFGKVTEGLEIVDQIAGVETTSVPPY
;
A
#
# COMPACT_ATOMS: atom_id res chain seq x y z
N MET A 1 7.96 -34.79 -7.09
CA MET A 1 8.56 -33.59 -6.48
C MET A 1 7.94 -32.37 -7.18
N LYS A 2 6.95 -31.74 -6.55
CA LYS A 2 6.31 -30.52 -7.09
C LYS A 2 7.26 -29.34 -6.82
N LYS A 3 7.71 -28.68 -7.89
CA LYS A 3 8.49 -27.44 -7.78
C LYS A 3 7.57 -26.36 -7.23
N ILE A 4 7.87 -25.88 -6.02
CA ILE A 4 7.24 -24.70 -5.43
C ILE A 4 7.81 -23.51 -6.20
N ILE A 5 7.00 -22.91 -7.05
CA ILE A 5 7.33 -21.63 -7.68
C ILE A 5 6.83 -20.57 -6.72
N LEU A 6 7.77 -19.96 -6.01
CA LEU A 6 7.53 -18.78 -5.20
C LEU A 6 7.26 -17.62 -6.19
N ALA A 7 6.02 -17.21 -6.35
CA ALA A 7 5.69 -16.01 -7.10
C ALA A 7 5.84 -14.80 -6.20
N GLY A 8 7.09 -14.42 -5.95
CA GLY A 8 7.41 -13.11 -5.38
C GLY A 8 7.17 -12.05 -6.46
N ILE A 9 6.20 -11.17 -6.26
CA ILE A 9 5.99 -10.03 -7.15
C ILE A 9 6.89 -8.91 -6.69
N LEU A 10 7.96 -8.64 -7.44
CA LEU A 10 8.89 -7.54 -7.17
C LEU A 10 8.20 -6.20 -7.44
N ILE A 11 8.29 -5.31 -6.48
CA ILE A 11 7.95 -3.89 -6.65
C ILE A 11 9.26 -3.14 -6.83
N PHE A 12 9.45 -2.54 -8.01
CA PHE A 12 10.51 -1.55 -8.21
C PHE A 12 9.87 -0.17 -8.09
N ALA A 13 10.13 0.55 -7.02
CA ALA A 13 9.77 1.95 -6.94
C ALA A 13 10.83 2.79 -7.63
N ALA A 14 10.67 3.08 -8.92
CA ALA A 14 11.50 4.06 -9.60
C ALA A 14 10.88 5.45 -9.45
N ILE A 15 11.56 6.33 -8.73
CA ILE A 15 11.15 7.74 -8.61
C ILE A 15 11.54 8.44 -9.89
N ILE A 16 10.55 8.90 -10.67
CA ILE A 16 10.78 9.90 -11.69
C ILE A 16 10.08 11.17 -11.22
N PHE A 17 10.86 12.12 -10.69
CA PHE A 17 10.39 13.48 -10.47
C PHE A 17 10.15 14.14 -11.83
N PHE A 18 8.91 14.28 -12.25
CA PHE A 18 8.55 15.27 -13.24
C PHE A 18 8.28 16.59 -12.52
N VAL A 19 9.26 17.50 -12.59
CA VAL A 19 9.05 18.90 -12.21
C VAL A 19 8.23 19.54 -13.31
N ASN A 20 6.92 19.55 -13.19
CA ASN A 20 6.06 20.47 -13.89
C ASN A 20 5.23 21.25 -12.87
N GLN A 21 5.33 22.58 -12.93
CA GLN A 21 4.82 23.48 -11.89
C GLN A 21 3.29 23.39 -11.82
N GLY A 22 2.77 22.80 -10.74
CA GLY A 22 1.42 23.07 -10.25
C GLY A 22 0.46 21.89 -10.07
N GLU A 23 0.62 20.73 -10.73
CA GLU A 23 -0.35 19.64 -10.65
C GLU A 23 0.23 18.23 -10.37
N ASP A 24 1.54 18.02 -10.42
CA ASP A 24 2.17 16.69 -10.37
C ASP A 24 2.88 16.34 -9.04
N MET A 25 2.83 17.20 -8.03
CA MET A 25 3.59 16.99 -6.78
C MET A 25 3.07 15.84 -5.90
N ASN A 26 1.91 15.27 -6.20
CA ASN A 26 1.27 14.24 -5.39
C ASN A 26 1.15 12.89 -6.10
N LYS A 27 1.90 12.64 -7.18
CA LYS A 27 1.83 11.37 -7.90
C LYS A 27 3.07 10.51 -7.67
N VAL A 28 2.86 9.25 -7.39
CA VAL A 28 3.91 8.23 -7.24
C VAL A 28 3.68 7.12 -8.26
N LYS A 29 4.75 6.72 -8.94
CA LYS A 29 4.75 5.58 -9.84
C LYS A 29 5.34 4.35 -9.14
N LEU A 30 4.57 3.27 -9.05
CA LEU A 30 5.05 1.95 -8.66
C LEU A 30 5.36 1.15 -9.94
N THR A 31 6.63 0.81 -10.13
CA THR A 31 7.05 -0.11 -11.20
C THR A 31 7.06 -1.53 -10.64
N THR A 32 6.23 -2.40 -11.19
CA THR A 32 6.10 -3.79 -10.75
C THR A 32 6.53 -4.76 -11.85
N SER A 33 6.70 -6.04 -11.52
CA SER A 33 6.94 -7.10 -12.51
C SER A 33 5.77 -7.32 -13.49
N TYR A 34 4.58 -6.75 -13.21
CA TYR A 34 3.39 -6.81 -14.07
C TYR A 34 3.14 -5.53 -14.86
N GLY A 35 3.81 -4.43 -14.53
CA GLY A 35 3.63 -3.13 -15.18
C GLY A 35 3.66 -1.98 -14.19
N GLU A 36 3.29 -0.81 -14.66
CA GLU A 36 3.31 0.43 -13.90
C GLU A 36 1.93 0.74 -13.31
N ILE A 37 1.92 1.27 -12.08
CA ILE A 37 0.73 1.75 -11.38
C ILE A 37 1.02 3.19 -10.98
N ILE A 38 0.17 4.13 -11.39
CA ILE A 38 0.28 5.54 -11.00
C ILE A 38 -0.73 5.79 -9.89
N ILE A 39 -0.24 6.34 -8.79
CA ILE A 39 -1.03 6.67 -7.60
C ILE A 39 -1.00 8.17 -7.39
N GLU A 40 -2.16 8.79 -7.30
CA GLU A 40 -2.34 10.15 -6.85
C GLU A 40 -2.59 10.15 -5.34
N LEU A 41 -1.74 10.88 -4.61
CA LEU A 41 -1.81 10.98 -3.15
C LEU A 41 -2.70 12.16 -2.74
N ASP A 42 -3.43 12.00 -1.65
CA ASP A 42 -4.31 13.01 -1.07
C ASP A 42 -3.66 13.65 0.17
N SER A 43 -2.75 14.58 -0.06
CA SER A 43 -2.05 15.29 1.01
C SER A 43 -2.93 16.30 1.75
N GLU A 44 -4.09 16.66 1.22
CA GLU A 44 -5.04 17.55 1.88
C GLU A 44 -5.79 16.81 3.00
N ASN A 45 -6.31 15.61 2.71
CA ASN A 45 -7.11 14.82 3.65
C ASN A 45 -6.30 13.82 4.47
N ALA A 46 -5.07 13.47 4.04
CA ALA A 46 -4.19 12.53 4.74
C ALA A 46 -2.73 13.05 4.77
N PRO A 47 -2.46 14.24 5.35
CA PRO A 47 -1.14 14.86 5.29
C PRO A 47 -0.05 14.03 5.98
N ILE A 48 -0.30 13.49 7.17
CA ILE A 48 0.68 12.70 7.94
C ILE A 48 1.01 11.40 7.21
N THR A 49 -0.01 10.73 6.70
CA THR A 49 0.12 9.46 5.98
C THR A 49 0.87 9.65 4.67
N THR A 50 0.52 10.71 3.91
CA THR A 50 1.18 11.04 2.64
C THR A 50 2.65 11.40 2.86
N GLU A 51 2.99 12.23 3.84
CA GLU A 51 4.36 12.59 4.18
C GLU A 51 5.19 11.37 4.58
N ASN A 52 4.63 10.49 5.42
CA ASN A 52 5.25 9.23 5.82
C ASN A 52 5.53 8.33 4.61
N PHE A 53 4.56 8.16 3.72
CA PHE A 53 4.71 7.33 2.51
C PHE A 53 5.78 7.91 1.58
N LEU A 54 5.77 9.22 1.32
CA LEU A 54 6.78 9.90 0.50
C LEU A 54 8.17 9.80 1.10
N SER A 55 8.33 9.88 2.44
CA SER A 55 9.63 9.70 3.10
C SER A 55 10.23 8.31 2.82
N TYR A 56 9.42 7.26 2.76
CA TYR A 56 9.86 5.93 2.36
C TYR A 56 10.17 5.85 0.85
N VAL A 57 9.38 6.51 0.01
CA VAL A 57 9.62 6.61 -1.45
C VAL A 57 10.97 7.29 -1.70
N ASP A 58 11.19 8.47 -1.11
CA ASP A 58 12.40 9.28 -1.30
C ASP A 58 13.67 8.59 -0.81
N SER A 59 13.56 7.77 0.23
CA SER A 59 14.69 6.98 0.75
C SER A 59 14.99 5.70 -0.05
N GLY A 60 14.20 5.36 -1.09
CA GLY A 60 14.31 4.10 -1.82
C GLY A 60 13.93 2.88 -0.98
N PHE A 61 13.21 3.07 0.13
CA PHE A 61 12.85 1.97 1.03
C PHE A 61 12.01 0.89 0.35
N TYR A 62 11.14 1.27 -0.59
CA TYR A 62 10.25 0.34 -1.28
C TYR A 62 10.92 -0.42 -2.42
N ASP A 63 12.16 -0.07 -2.80
CA ASP A 63 12.89 -0.77 -3.84
C ASP A 63 13.11 -2.24 -3.42
N ASP A 64 12.90 -3.16 -4.37
CA ASP A 64 13.03 -4.60 -4.18
C ASP A 64 12.08 -5.20 -3.11
N THR A 65 11.01 -4.49 -2.76
CA THR A 65 9.94 -5.04 -1.92
C THR A 65 8.93 -5.85 -2.73
N ILE A 66 8.13 -6.67 -2.05
CA ILE A 66 7.11 -7.51 -2.66
C ILE A 66 5.70 -7.18 -2.15
N PHE A 67 4.69 -7.49 -2.97
CA PHE A 67 3.35 -7.72 -2.47
C PHE A 67 3.32 -9.09 -1.78
N HIS A 68 3.54 -9.10 -0.47
CA HIS A 68 3.66 -10.32 0.34
C HIS A 68 2.31 -10.92 0.73
N ARG A 69 1.22 -10.17 0.60
CA ARG A 69 -0.13 -10.64 0.89
C ARG A 69 -1.07 -10.18 -0.22
N VAL A 70 -1.54 -11.14 -1.00
CA VAL A 70 -2.44 -10.93 -2.13
C VAL A 70 -3.69 -11.77 -1.91
N ILE A 71 -4.86 -11.12 -1.86
CA ILE A 71 -6.15 -11.79 -1.71
C ILE A 71 -7.09 -11.25 -2.78
N SER A 72 -7.44 -12.11 -3.73
CA SER A 72 -8.43 -11.79 -4.77
C SER A 72 -9.76 -11.39 -4.15
N ASN A 73 -10.44 -10.42 -4.76
CA ASN A 73 -11.67 -9.80 -4.25
C ASN A 73 -11.53 -9.17 -2.86
N PHE A 74 -10.32 -8.74 -2.51
CA PHE A 74 -10.06 -7.99 -1.30
C PHE A 74 -9.00 -6.90 -1.54
N MET A 75 -7.70 -7.22 -1.48
CA MET A 75 -6.61 -6.25 -1.61
C MET A 75 -5.28 -6.91 -1.98
N ILE A 76 -4.33 -6.09 -2.39
CA ILE A 76 -2.91 -6.44 -2.51
C ILE A 76 -2.11 -5.60 -1.52
N GLN A 77 -1.30 -6.23 -0.65
CA GLN A 77 -0.55 -5.58 0.42
C GLN A 77 0.96 -5.77 0.22
N GLY A 78 1.70 -4.67 0.33
CA GLY A 78 3.16 -4.63 0.15
C GLY A 78 3.84 -3.63 1.07
N GLY A 79 5.09 -3.27 0.72
CA GLY A 79 5.86 -2.22 1.40
C GLY A 79 6.48 -2.62 2.73
N GLY A 80 6.70 -3.90 3.00
CA GLY A 80 7.26 -4.33 4.28
C GLY A 80 8.21 -5.51 4.22
N HIS A 81 8.35 -6.19 3.09
CA HIS A 81 9.12 -7.43 2.96
C HIS A 81 9.96 -7.44 1.70
N ASN A 82 11.14 -8.03 1.80
CA ASN A 82 12.01 -8.37 0.69
C ASN A 82 11.49 -9.62 -0.03
N GLU A 83 12.09 -9.96 -1.18
CA GLU A 83 11.73 -11.12 -2.00
C GLU A 83 11.83 -12.46 -1.24
N ASP A 84 12.75 -12.57 -0.28
CA ASP A 84 12.93 -13.74 0.58
C ASP A 84 11.95 -13.81 1.77
N MET A 85 10.95 -12.94 1.80
CA MET A 85 9.97 -12.74 2.88
C MET A 85 10.56 -12.18 4.18
N SER A 86 11.83 -11.84 4.23
CA SER A 86 12.38 -11.11 5.38
C SER A 86 11.75 -9.72 5.51
N SER A 87 11.57 -9.25 6.75
CA SER A 87 11.07 -7.90 6.99
C SER A 87 12.12 -6.87 6.60
N LYS A 88 11.69 -5.80 5.91
CA LYS A 88 12.56 -4.63 5.68
C LYS A 88 12.93 -4.00 7.03
N ASP A 89 14.20 -3.64 7.16
CA ASP A 89 14.74 -2.89 8.29
C ASP A 89 14.56 -1.37 8.12
N ASN A 90 14.99 -0.59 9.11
CA ASN A 90 14.99 0.89 9.06
C ASN A 90 13.62 1.54 8.87
N LYS A 91 12.58 0.97 9.48
CA LYS A 91 11.25 1.58 9.50
C LYS A 91 11.26 2.85 10.35
N LEU A 92 10.53 3.86 9.87
CA LEU A 92 10.26 5.08 10.63
C LEU A 92 9.35 4.78 11.83
N GLN A 93 9.19 5.77 12.72
CA GLN A 93 8.27 5.65 13.85
C GLN A 93 6.83 5.48 13.34
N PRO A 94 5.98 4.75 14.09
CA PRO A 94 4.57 4.66 13.77
C PRO A 94 3.89 6.03 13.71
N ILE A 95 2.92 6.17 12.81
CA ILE A 95 2.18 7.40 12.61
C ILE A 95 0.77 7.32 13.19
N GLN A 96 0.18 8.49 13.43
CA GLN A 96 -1.22 8.61 13.80
C GLN A 96 -2.11 8.16 12.64
N ASN A 97 -3.17 7.41 12.96
CA ASN A 97 -4.16 6.99 11.98
C ASN A 97 -5.07 8.16 11.60
N GLU A 98 -5.18 8.44 10.31
CA GLU A 98 -6.01 9.48 9.74
C GLU A 98 -7.29 8.93 9.07
N ALA A 99 -7.74 7.72 9.40
CA ALA A 99 -8.89 7.10 8.74
C ALA A 99 -10.23 7.86 8.95
N ASN A 100 -10.27 8.80 9.89
CA ASN A 100 -11.41 9.71 10.10
C ASN A 100 -11.45 10.91 9.13
N ASN A 101 -10.66 10.85 8.04
CA ASN A 101 -10.54 11.91 7.04
C ASN A 101 -11.67 11.96 6.00
N GLY A 102 -12.65 11.06 6.09
CA GLY A 102 -13.79 10.98 5.16
C GLY A 102 -13.51 10.16 3.89
N LEU A 103 -12.27 9.74 3.63
CA LEU A 103 -11.93 8.88 2.50
C LEU A 103 -12.36 7.43 2.78
N ARG A 104 -12.76 6.72 1.72
CA ARG A 104 -13.28 5.36 1.82
C ARG A 104 -12.32 4.35 1.21
N ASN A 105 -12.33 3.14 1.74
CA ASN A 105 -11.61 2.00 1.18
C ASN A 105 -12.35 1.42 -0.04
N ASP A 106 -12.58 2.26 -1.04
CA ASP A 106 -13.22 1.88 -2.31
C ASP A 106 -12.17 1.27 -3.26
N ARG A 107 -12.61 0.54 -4.28
CA ARG A 107 -11.73 -0.07 -5.29
C ARG A 107 -10.74 0.95 -5.86
N GLY A 108 -9.47 0.55 -5.92
CA GLY A 108 -8.37 1.36 -6.45
C GLY A 108 -7.78 2.36 -5.45
N THR A 109 -8.32 2.50 -4.24
CA THR A 109 -7.70 3.35 -3.23
C THR A 109 -6.52 2.66 -2.57
N ILE A 110 -5.53 3.46 -2.12
CA ILE A 110 -4.39 3.01 -1.33
C ILE A 110 -4.59 3.41 0.14
N ALA A 111 -4.33 2.49 1.06
CA ALA A 111 -4.47 2.70 2.49
C ALA A 111 -3.31 2.10 3.28
N MET A 112 -3.03 2.63 4.48
CA MET A 112 -1.98 2.11 5.36
C MET A 112 -2.41 0.83 6.08
N ALA A 113 -1.56 -0.18 5.98
CA ALA A 113 -1.69 -1.36 6.83
C ALA A 113 -1.20 -1.05 8.26
N ARG A 114 -1.82 -1.71 9.25
CA ARG A 114 -1.53 -1.53 10.67
C ARG A 114 -1.74 -2.82 11.46
N THR A 115 -1.26 -2.85 12.68
CA THR A 115 -1.59 -3.89 13.65
C THR A 115 -2.96 -3.64 14.31
N ALA A 116 -3.31 -4.37 15.34
CA ALA A 116 -4.51 -4.10 16.13
C ALA A 116 -4.51 -2.69 16.74
N ASN A 117 -3.34 -2.15 17.10
CA ASN A 117 -3.22 -0.77 17.55
C ASN A 117 -3.51 0.20 16.38
N PRO A 118 -4.47 1.12 16.51
CA PRO A 118 -4.84 2.05 15.43
C PRO A 118 -3.68 2.90 14.92
N HIS A 119 -2.79 3.34 15.82
CA HIS A 119 -1.67 4.24 15.56
C HIS A 119 -0.34 3.49 15.40
N SER A 120 -0.34 2.38 14.68
CA SER A 120 0.84 1.50 14.50
C SER A 120 1.33 1.39 13.07
N ALA A 121 0.73 2.14 12.13
CA ALA A 121 1.15 2.13 10.75
C ALA A 121 2.59 2.66 10.60
N THR A 122 3.39 1.97 9.77
CA THR A 122 4.76 2.39 9.42
C THR A 122 4.91 2.47 7.90
N SER A 123 5.44 1.42 7.26
CA SER A 123 5.72 1.39 5.82
C SER A 123 4.73 0.60 4.98
N GLN A 124 4.02 -0.38 5.58
CA GLN A 124 3.16 -1.26 4.81
C GLN A 124 1.87 -0.57 4.37
N PHE A 125 1.50 -0.79 3.13
CA PHE A 125 0.28 -0.28 2.52
C PHE A 125 -0.45 -1.40 1.77
N PHE A 126 -1.70 -1.15 1.42
CA PHE A 126 -2.45 -2.02 0.51
C PHE A 126 -3.24 -1.21 -0.50
N ILE A 127 -3.51 -1.82 -1.66
CA ILE A 127 -4.40 -1.26 -2.69
C ILE A 127 -5.67 -2.11 -2.68
N ASN A 128 -6.81 -1.47 -2.55
CA ASN A 128 -8.13 -2.10 -2.54
C ASN A 128 -8.47 -2.64 -3.93
N HIS A 129 -8.65 -3.97 -4.05
CA HIS A 129 -9.06 -4.60 -5.31
C HIS A 129 -10.58 -4.48 -5.55
N VAL A 130 -11.36 -4.37 -4.48
CA VAL A 130 -12.80 -4.13 -4.48
C VAL A 130 -13.16 -3.08 -3.43
N ASP A 131 -14.43 -2.67 -3.35
CA ASP A 131 -14.93 -1.82 -2.28
C ASP A 131 -14.94 -2.60 -0.96
N ASN A 132 -14.19 -2.12 0.02
CA ASN A 132 -14.00 -2.75 1.32
C ASN A 132 -14.60 -1.88 2.44
N GLU A 133 -15.90 -1.68 2.44
CA GLU A 133 -16.59 -0.79 3.39
C GLU A 133 -16.31 -1.10 4.86
N PHE A 134 -16.07 -2.37 5.20
CA PHE A 134 -15.78 -2.81 6.56
C PHE A 134 -14.42 -2.31 7.08
N LEU A 135 -13.53 -1.81 6.20
CA LEU A 135 -12.25 -1.18 6.53
C LEU A 135 -12.37 0.32 6.80
N ASN A 136 -13.54 0.92 6.57
CA ASN A 136 -13.74 2.36 6.78
C ASN A 136 -13.80 2.71 8.26
N PHE A 137 -13.45 3.97 8.55
CA PHE A 137 -13.61 4.54 9.87
C PHE A 137 -15.07 4.50 10.32
N ARG A 138 -15.32 4.11 11.55
CA ARG A 138 -16.64 4.09 12.19
C ARG A 138 -16.68 4.90 13.47
N THR A 139 -15.65 4.78 14.32
CA THR A 139 -15.54 5.51 15.58
C THR A 139 -14.11 5.46 16.10
N ASN A 140 -13.71 6.45 16.87
CA ASN A 140 -12.44 6.49 17.60
C ASN A 140 -12.57 6.10 19.09
N GLN A 141 -13.73 5.62 19.51
CA GLN A 141 -13.97 5.23 20.90
C GLN A 141 -13.45 3.82 21.23
N VAL A 142 -13.26 2.99 20.22
CA VAL A 142 -12.69 1.65 20.32
C VAL A 142 -11.72 1.41 19.16
N ASP A 143 -10.66 0.64 19.39
CA ASP A 143 -9.60 0.41 18.42
C ASP A 143 -10.09 -0.21 17.10
N GLU A 144 -11.06 -1.11 17.18
CA GLU A 144 -11.66 -1.76 16.00
C GLU A 144 -12.51 -0.80 15.15
N GLY A 145 -12.90 0.34 15.70
CA GLY A 145 -13.66 1.38 15.02
C GLY A 145 -12.83 2.30 14.13
N TRP A 146 -11.52 2.36 14.34
CA TRP A 146 -10.64 3.29 13.62
C TRP A 146 -10.54 3.03 12.11
N GLY A 147 -10.66 1.77 11.65
CA GLY A 147 -10.49 1.45 10.25
C GLY A 147 -9.05 1.66 9.75
N TYR A 148 -8.91 1.87 8.43
CA TYR A 148 -7.62 2.00 7.73
C TYR A 148 -7.58 3.32 6.96
N ALA A 149 -6.52 4.12 7.17
CA ALA A 149 -6.37 5.43 6.58
C ALA A 149 -6.09 5.33 5.08
N VAL A 150 -7.09 5.71 4.27
CA VAL A 150 -6.91 5.96 2.84
C VAL A 150 -6.16 7.27 2.67
N PHE A 151 -5.17 7.29 1.75
CA PHE A 151 -4.33 8.46 1.51
C PHE A 151 -4.05 8.71 0.03
N GLY A 152 -4.77 8.03 -0.87
CA GLY A 152 -4.64 8.23 -2.31
C GLY A 152 -5.45 7.21 -3.10
N LYS A 153 -5.30 7.27 -4.42
CA LYS A 153 -5.98 6.39 -5.36
C LYS A 153 -5.12 6.10 -6.58
N VAL A 154 -5.30 4.95 -7.18
CA VAL A 154 -4.75 4.57 -8.49
C VAL A 154 -5.46 5.40 -9.56
N THR A 155 -4.70 6.13 -10.37
CA THR A 155 -5.18 6.90 -11.52
C THR A 155 -4.89 6.21 -12.85
N GLU A 156 -3.83 5.38 -12.90
CA GLU A 156 -3.47 4.57 -14.07
C GLU A 156 -2.93 3.22 -13.60
N GLY A 157 -3.14 2.14 -14.37
CA GLY A 157 -2.65 0.80 -14.07
C GLY A 157 -3.55 0.01 -13.12
N LEU A 158 -4.85 0.31 -13.04
CA LEU A 158 -5.78 -0.48 -12.23
C LEU A 158 -5.91 -1.93 -12.73
N GLU A 159 -5.74 -2.14 -14.03
CA GLU A 159 -5.65 -3.47 -14.65
C GLU A 159 -4.41 -4.25 -14.21
N ILE A 160 -3.32 -3.57 -13.83
CA ILE A 160 -2.13 -4.18 -13.25
C ILE A 160 -2.43 -4.66 -11.82
N VAL A 161 -3.19 -3.86 -11.05
CA VAL A 161 -3.69 -4.28 -9.73
C VAL A 161 -4.53 -5.56 -9.86
N ASP A 162 -5.40 -5.64 -10.86
CA ASP A 162 -6.23 -6.83 -11.13
C ASP A 162 -5.40 -8.05 -11.49
N GLN A 163 -4.36 -7.88 -12.33
CA GLN A 163 -3.45 -8.96 -12.68
C GLN A 163 -2.71 -9.49 -11.45
N ILE A 164 -2.18 -8.59 -10.60
CA ILE A 164 -1.52 -8.97 -9.36
C ILE A 164 -2.51 -9.68 -8.41
N ALA A 165 -3.74 -9.16 -8.27
CA ALA A 165 -4.76 -9.78 -7.42
C ALA A 165 -5.24 -11.15 -7.92
N GLY A 166 -5.01 -11.47 -9.20
CA GLY A 166 -5.38 -12.73 -9.85
C GLY A 166 -4.31 -13.82 -9.81
N VAL A 167 -3.12 -13.56 -9.27
CA VAL A 167 -2.04 -14.57 -9.23
C VAL A 167 -2.38 -15.72 -8.28
N GLU A 168 -1.88 -16.92 -8.59
CA GLU A 168 -1.94 -18.03 -7.65
C GLU A 168 -1.08 -17.72 -6.42
N THR A 169 -1.68 -17.83 -5.25
CA THR A 169 -1.01 -17.58 -3.97
C THR A 169 -0.87 -18.85 -3.16
N THR A 170 0.16 -18.91 -2.32
CA THR A 170 0.35 -19.97 -1.33
C THR A 170 0.72 -19.36 0.01
N SER A 171 0.30 -20.01 1.10
CA SER A 171 0.71 -19.57 2.44
C SER A 171 2.16 -19.99 2.70
N VAL A 172 2.96 -19.01 3.12
CA VAL A 172 4.32 -19.23 3.61
C VAL A 172 4.32 -18.91 5.11
N PRO A 173 4.63 -19.88 6.01
CA PRO A 173 4.73 -19.57 7.44
C PRO A 173 5.78 -18.47 7.68
N PRO A 174 5.52 -17.51 8.58
CA PRO A 174 4.41 -17.45 9.55
C PRO A 174 3.16 -16.68 9.06
N TYR A 175 2.98 -16.48 7.75
CA TYR A 175 1.88 -15.69 7.16
C TYR A 175 0.80 -16.57 6.54
#